data_133e974d294223af86b05a2664aa5436
#
_entry.id   133e974d294223af86b05a2664aa5436
#
_cell.length_a   1.000
_cell.length_b   1.000
_cell.length_c   1.000
_cell.angle_alpha   90.00
_cell.angle_beta   90.00
_cell.angle_gamma   90.00
#
_symmetry.space_group_name_H-M   'P 1'
#
loop_
_entity.id
_entity.type
_entity.pdbx_description
1 polymer ?
#
loop_
_entity_poly.entity_id
_entity_poly.type
_entity_poly.pdbx_seq_one_letter_code
_entity_poly.pdbx_strand_id
1 'polypeptide(L)'
;MTYGTYRAKPARGKGRGDRRAGARGQVLALAAFSLIALCALVGLAADTGYFFDYKRKMQTAADAAALAGAEQLRRGGNGNGQIVNAADAAAASNGFTNNVSGTGIQVHIPPGSGYYTSDGSYVEAIITQTRPTLFMGILGLQSATVSARAVAGVQDSPNCIYALGQTGTGLATNGSGSSLSAACGIVVNSSAASALNAGSGAVFGTSVAVAGTYSGSCSSSEPSGCRTGVPPQPDPLAQLADPQFSGCDFGAPTPVNVSGGVVTLNPGTYCNGISIGSGASVTFQPGVYILNGGGLSVSGNSTIQGTGVTFYNTAQGKYSYGPVNLTGGTLGFLNAPTSGPTAGILFFQDRTIIPKSGKSSNVIAGSSNLNFTGTFYFPTTDLTFSGGGQVSANYTIFVARTITVGGNTTLSANFSSLQDGNPIKKVTLAE
;
A
#
# COMPACT_ATOMS: atom_id res chain seq x y z
N MET A 1 110.87 -46.56 58.54
CA MET A 1 109.81 -47.24 57.84
C MET A 1 108.53 -47.07 58.66
N THR A 2 107.67 -46.11 58.34
CA THR A 2 106.41 -45.98 59.05
C THR A 2 105.42 -45.36 58.10
N TYR A 3 104.38 -46.13 57.80
CA TYR A 3 103.33 -45.78 56.95
C TYR A 3 102.33 -44.87 57.68
N GLY A 4 102.06 -43.71 57.13
CA GLY A 4 101.00 -42.82 57.61
C GLY A 4 99.68 -43.01 56.82
N THR A 5 98.65 -43.32 57.52
CA THR A 5 97.28 -43.51 56.97
C THR A 5 96.54 -42.16 56.84
N TYR A 6 96.15 -41.82 55.63
CA TYR A 6 95.30 -40.66 55.35
C TYR A 6 93.80 -41.07 55.53
N ARG A 7 93.13 -40.36 56.43
CA ARG A 7 91.66 -40.46 56.60
C ARG A 7 90.94 -39.48 55.68
N ALA A 8 90.14 -39.97 54.76
CA ALA A 8 89.28 -39.13 53.90
C ALA A 8 88.09 -38.61 54.73
N LYS A 9 87.75 -37.30 54.55
CA LYS A 9 86.58 -36.66 55.11
C LYS A 9 85.36 -36.94 54.18
N PRO A 10 84.16 -37.22 54.74
CA PRO A 10 82.98 -37.40 53.93
C PRO A 10 82.47 -36.04 53.38
N ALA A 11 82.07 -36.02 52.09
CA ALA A 11 81.45 -34.88 51.43
C ALA A 11 80.05 -34.66 51.96
N ARG A 12 79.74 -33.44 52.40
CA ARG A 12 78.35 -32.99 52.72
C ARG A 12 77.58 -32.85 51.42
N GLY A 13 76.56 -33.73 51.25
CA GLY A 13 75.60 -33.61 50.22
C GLY A 13 74.70 -32.35 50.44
N LYS A 14 74.70 -31.43 49.44
CA LYS A 14 73.74 -30.31 49.36
C LYS A 14 72.40 -30.90 49.05
N GLY A 15 71.46 -30.81 50.04
CA GLY A 15 70.06 -31.10 49.83
C GLY A 15 69.51 -30.19 48.73
N ARG A 16 69.07 -30.80 47.63
CA ARG A 16 68.21 -30.14 46.63
C ARG A 16 66.86 -29.90 47.29
N GLY A 17 66.67 -28.67 47.78
CA GLY A 17 65.36 -28.23 48.27
C GLY A 17 64.33 -28.38 47.14
N ASP A 18 63.28 -29.04 47.49
CA ASP A 18 62.09 -29.36 46.63
C ASP A 18 61.33 -28.09 46.26
N ARG A 19 61.75 -27.48 45.10
CA ARG A 19 61.03 -26.27 44.52
C ARG A 19 59.74 -26.58 43.90
N ARG A 20 59.18 -27.79 44.09
CA ARG A 20 57.93 -28.21 43.48
C ARG A 20 56.62 -27.83 44.23
N ALA A 21 56.74 -27.44 45.52
CA ALA A 21 55.55 -27.04 46.31
C ALA A 21 55.00 -25.65 45.96
N GLY A 22 55.85 -24.69 45.50
CA GLY A 22 55.43 -23.34 45.12
C GLY A 22 54.66 -23.24 43.77
N ALA A 23 55.00 -24.13 42.82
CA ALA A 23 54.37 -24.09 41.46
C ALA A 23 52.91 -24.57 41.43
N ARG A 24 52.51 -25.47 42.33
CA ARG A 24 51.11 -25.99 42.39
C ARG A 24 50.12 -24.95 42.91
N GLY A 25 50.53 -24.08 43.85
CA GLY A 25 49.68 -22.99 44.36
C GLY A 25 49.49 -21.87 43.33
N GLN A 26 50.48 -21.57 42.50
CA GLN A 26 50.39 -20.56 41.45
C GLN A 26 49.46 -20.96 40.30
N VAL A 27 49.47 -22.24 39.90
CA VAL A 27 48.57 -22.78 38.87
C VAL A 27 47.10 -22.74 39.36
N LEU A 28 46.83 -23.01 40.61
CA LEU A 28 45.46 -22.98 41.18
C LEU A 28 44.93 -21.54 41.20
N ALA A 29 45.74 -20.56 41.58
CA ALA A 29 45.34 -19.15 41.54
C ALA A 29 45.05 -18.67 40.11
N LEU A 30 45.94 -19.00 39.13
CA LEU A 30 45.76 -18.67 37.72
C LEU A 30 44.51 -19.36 37.16
N ALA A 31 44.23 -20.62 37.50
CA ALA A 31 43.03 -21.33 37.07
C ALA A 31 41.76 -20.69 37.67
N ALA A 32 41.80 -20.26 38.91
CA ALA A 32 40.65 -19.55 39.53
C ALA A 32 40.37 -18.21 38.85
N PHE A 33 41.38 -17.40 38.59
CA PHE A 33 41.23 -16.12 37.87
C PHE A 33 40.75 -16.33 36.42
N SER A 34 41.30 -17.34 35.72
CA SER A 34 40.86 -17.65 34.34
C SER A 34 39.41 -18.14 34.30
N LEU A 35 38.96 -18.92 35.29
CA LEU A 35 37.57 -19.35 35.40
C LEU A 35 36.60 -18.17 35.61
N ILE A 36 36.96 -17.24 36.50
CA ILE A 36 36.16 -16.01 36.73
C ILE A 36 36.10 -15.19 35.45
N ALA A 37 37.22 -15.01 34.73
CA ALA A 37 37.24 -14.27 33.47
C ALA A 37 36.40 -14.95 32.40
N LEU A 38 36.42 -16.28 32.29
CA LEU A 38 35.61 -17.05 31.37
C LEU A 38 34.11 -16.93 31.72
N CYS A 39 33.75 -17.05 33.02
CA CYS A 39 32.37 -16.84 33.46
C CYS A 39 31.84 -15.42 33.14
N ALA A 40 32.71 -14.40 33.33
CA ALA A 40 32.35 -13.03 32.99
C ALA A 40 32.12 -12.84 31.48
N LEU A 41 32.94 -13.43 30.61
CA LEU A 41 32.78 -13.39 29.16
C LEU A 41 31.53 -14.12 28.70
N VAL A 42 31.22 -15.29 29.25
CA VAL A 42 29.98 -16.05 28.96
C VAL A 42 28.77 -15.25 29.41
N GLY A 43 28.83 -14.64 30.60
CA GLY A 43 27.75 -13.78 31.11
C GLY A 43 27.47 -12.56 30.21
N LEU A 44 28.55 -11.89 29.78
CA LEU A 44 28.43 -10.76 28.84
C LEU A 44 27.85 -11.19 27.48
N ALA A 45 28.25 -12.34 26.96
CA ALA A 45 27.69 -12.89 25.72
C ALA A 45 26.21 -13.22 25.86
N ALA A 46 25.81 -13.80 27.02
CA ALA A 46 24.41 -14.10 27.30
C ALA A 46 23.53 -12.84 27.39
N ASP A 47 23.97 -11.81 28.13
CA ASP A 47 23.25 -10.52 28.23
C ASP A 47 23.16 -9.84 26.87
N THR A 48 24.27 -9.82 26.12
CA THR A 48 24.28 -9.23 24.76
C THR A 48 23.28 -9.94 23.86
N GLY A 49 23.28 -11.27 23.83
CA GLY A 49 22.32 -12.06 23.03
C GLY A 49 20.88 -11.79 23.44
N TYR A 50 20.60 -11.71 24.74
CA TYR A 50 19.27 -11.37 25.26
C TYR A 50 18.80 -9.99 24.82
N PHE A 51 19.65 -8.95 24.91
CA PHE A 51 19.31 -7.59 24.49
C PHE A 51 19.17 -7.46 23.00
N PHE A 52 19.93 -8.17 22.18
CA PHE A 52 19.77 -8.19 20.74
C PHE A 52 18.43 -8.83 20.32
N ASP A 53 18.06 -9.98 20.88
CA ASP A 53 16.75 -10.59 20.61
C ASP A 53 15.61 -9.65 21.03
N TYR A 54 15.74 -9.02 22.20
CA TYR A 54 14.76 -8.09 22.70
C TYR A 54 14.62 -6.85 21.80
N LYS A 55 15.74 -6.28 21.34
CA LYS A 55 15.75 -5.16 20.42
C LYS A 55 15.07 -5.50 19.08
N ARG A 56 15.26 -6.71 18.56
CA ARG A 56 14.57 -7.18 17.34
C ARG A 56 13.05 -7.23 17.54
N LYS A 57 12.58 -7.77 18.65
CA LYS A 57 11.13 -7.80 18.99
C LYS A 57 10.58 -6.38 19.11
N MET A 58 11.31 -5.50 19.76
CA MET A 58 10.92 -4.09 19.91
C MET A 58 10.91 -3.35 18.57
N GLN A 59 11.86 -3.64 17.67
CA GLN A 59 11.85 -3.08 16.31
C GLN A 59 10.63 -3.52 15.52
N THR A 60 10.26 -4.80 15.56
CA THR A 60 9.03 -5.30 14.94
C THR A 60 7.78 -4.58 15.47
N ALA A 61 7.74 -4.29 16.78
CA ALA A 61 6.64 -3.54 17.36
C ALA A 61 6.64 -2.06 16.94
N ALA A 62 7.82 -1.42 16.84
CA ALA A 62 7.94 -0.04 16.37
C ALA A 62 7.54 0.08 14.89
N ASP A 63 7.96 -0.87 14.04
CA ASP A 63 7.57 -0.95 12.64
C ASP A 63 6.04 -1.08 12.49
N ALA A 64 5.43 -1.99 13.27
CA ALA A 64 3.99 -2.17 13.28
C ALA A 64 3.24 -0.92 13.77
N ALA A 65 3.75 -0.25 14.80
CA ALA A 65 3.18 0.98 15.33
C ALA A 65 3.24 2.12 14.32
N ALA A 66 4.40 2.33 13.68
CA ALA A 66 4.57 3.36 12.66
C ALA A 66 3.64 3.12 11.46
N LEU A 67 3.56 1.86 10.97
CA LEU A 67 2.65 1.49 9.88
C LEU A 67 1.18 1.70 10.23
N ALA A 68 0.76 1.30 11.43
CA ALA A 68 -0.62 1.49 11.89
C ALA A 68 -0.97 2.98 12.03
N GLY A 69 -0.06 3.77 12.57
CA GLY A 69 -0.20 5.22 12.66
C GLY A 69 -0.32 5.88 11.29
N ALA A 70 0.55 5.53 10.35
CA ALA A 70 0.52 6.04 8.98
C ALA A 70 -0.74 5.56 8.21
N GLU A 71 -1.23 4.34 8.46
CA GLU A 71 -2.49 3.88 7.89
C GLU A 71 -3.68 4.68 8.42
N GLN A 72 -3.68 5.05 9.70
CA GLN A 72 -4.71 5.92 10.27
C GLN A 72 -4.63 7.34 9.69
N LEU A 73 -3.41 7.86 9.47
CA LEU A 73 -3.19 9.12 8.77
C LEU A 73 -3.74 9.08 7.34
N ARG A 74 -3.47 8.01 6.58
CA ARG A 74 -4.00 7.78 5.23
C ARG A 74 -5.54 7.80 5.18
N ARG A 75 -6.20 7.31 6.24
CA ARG A 75 -7.67 7.28 6.37
C ARG A 75 -8.27 8.65 6.70
N GLY A 76 -7.48 9.71 6.76
CA GLY A 76 -7.94 11.05 7.11
C GLY A 76 -8.13 11.25 8.61
N GLY A 77 -7.44 10.46 9.44
CA GLY A 77 -7.37 10.66 10.88
C GLY A 77 -6.67 11.98 11.22
N ASN A 78 -7.41 13.07 11.22
CA ASN A 78 -6.89 14.42 11.45
C ASN A 78 -6.61 14.73 12.93
N GLY A 79 -6.89 13.78 13.82
CA GLY A 79 -6.62 13.92 15.25
C GLY A 79 -5.40 13.11 15.65
N ASN A 80 -4.36 13.77 16.20
CA ASN A 80 -3.19 13.06 16.74
C ASN A 80 -3.59 11.91 17.67
N GLY A 81 -4.70 12.01 18.40
CA GLY A 81 -5.20 10.95 19.28
C GLY A 81 -5.57 9.65 18.55
N GLN A 82 -6.18 9.70 17.38
CA GLN A 82 -6.55 8.50 16.62
C GLN A 82 -5.31 7.78 16.07
N ILE A 83 -4.33 8.54 15.62
CA ILE A 83 -3.08 8.01 15.09
C ILE A 83 -2.25 7.36 16.21
N VAL A 84 -2.14 8.05 17.35
CA VAL A 84 -1.46 7.53 18.55
C VAL A 84 -2.14 6.26 19.04
N ASN A 85 -3.47 6.22 19.14
CA ASN A 85 -4.21 5.03 19.57
C ASN A 85 -3.99 3.82 18.62
N ALA A 86 -3.94 4.07 17.30
CA ALA A 86 -3.68 3.00 16.33
C ALA A 86 -2.25 2.46 16.48
N ALA A 87 -1.26 3.34 16.67
CA ALA A 87 0.13 2.96 16.91
C ALA A 87 0.29 2.18 18.22
N ASP A 88 -0.29 2.67 19.32
CA ASP A 88 -0.25 2.01 20.63
C ASP A 88 -0.91 0.61 20.58
N ALA A 89 -2.05 0.48 19.89
CA ALA A 89 -2.72 -0.82 19.72
C ALA A 89 -1.87 -1.82 18.93
N ALA A 90 -1.18 -1.35 17.88
CA ALA A 90 -0.29 -2.21 17.10
C ALA A 90 0.95 -2.64 17.89
N ALA A 91 1.54 -1.73 18.67
CA ALA A 91 2.65 -2.06 19.57
C ALA A 91 2.23 -3.06 20.64
N ALA A 92 1.05 -2.86 21.25
CA ALA A 92 0.48 -3.77 22.27
C ALA A 92 0.25 -5.17 21.71
N SER A 93 -0.23 -5.29 20.49
CA SER A 93 -0.40 -6.58 19.79
C SER A 93 0.94 -7.31 19.55
N ASN A 94 2.05 -6.58 19.56
CA ASN A 94 3.41 -7.11 19.48
C ASN A 94 4.09 -7.23 20.85
N GLY A 95 3.34 -7.11 21.95
CA GLY A 95 3.82 -7.33 23.30
C GLY A 95 4.37 -6.10 24.04
N PHE A 96 4.20 -4.89 23.48
CA PHE A 96 4.67 -3.64 24.08
C PHE A 96 3.49 -2.71 24.35
N THR A 97 3.01 -2.70 25.59
CA THR A 97 1.90 -1.83 26.01
C THR A 97 2.45 -0.57 26.66
N ASN A 98 1.99 0.60 26.22
CA ASN A 98 2.41 1.89 26.73
C ASN A 98 2.15 2.01 28.24
N ASN A 99 3.12 2.54 28.99
CA ASN A 99 3.10 2.68 30.44
C ASN A 99 2.98 1.36 31.25
N VAL A 100 3.26 0.20 30.63
CA VAL A 100 3.26 -1.11 31.30
C VAL A 100 4.70 -1.66 31.31
N SER A 101 5.11 -2.20 32.45
CA SER A 101 6.44 -2.84 32.62
C SER A 101 7.63 -1.97 32.21
N GLY A 102 7.53 -0.64 32.40
CA GLY A 102 8.58 0.31 32.02
C GLY A 102 8.68 0.57 30.52
N THR A 103 7.66 0.20 29.74
CA THR A 103 7.56 0.55 28.31
C THR A 103 7.06 1.98 28.15
N GLY A 104 7.76 2.78 27.36
CA GLY A 104 7.30 4.08 26.85
C GLY A 104 7.12 4.02 25.35
N ILE A 105 5.99 4.51 24.84
CA ILE A 105 5.72 4.64 23.41
C ILE A 105 5.51 6.13 23.11
N GLN A 106 6.26 6.64 22.14
CA GLN A 106 6.11 8.01 21.65
C GLN A 106 5.78 7.98 20.16
N VAL A 107 4.79 8.75 19.75
CA VAL A 107 4.36 8.88 18.36
C VAL A 107 4.43 10.34 17.96
N HIS A 108 5.15 10.64 16.89
CA HIS A 108 5.32 12.01 16.39
C HIS A 108 4.84 12.15 14.94
N ILE A 109 4.19 13.27 14.64
CA ILE A 109 3.72 13.66 13.31
C ILE A 109 3.92 15.17 13.17
N PRO A 110 4.84 15.63 12.34
CA PRO A 110 5.89 14.88 11.63
C PRO A 110 6.89 14.21 12.57
N PRO A 111 7.77 13.32 12.05
CA PRO A 111 8.85 12.71 12.82
C PRO A 111 9.74 13.74 13.54
N GLY A 112 10.14 13.42 14.77
CA GLY A 112 11.00 14.28 15.58
C GLY A 112 12.47 14.25 15.16
N SER A 113 12.89 13.24 14.37
CA SER A 113 14.27 13.08 13.93
C SER A 113 14.35 12.38 12.56
N GLY A 114 15.51 12.42 11.91
CA GLY A 114 15.75 11.79 10.61
C GLY A 114 15.40 12.68 9.41
N TYR A 115 15.25 12.07 8.25
CA TYR A 115 15.05 12.79 6.98
C TYR A 115 13.67 13.47 6.87
N TYR A 116 12.63 12.92 7.52
CA TYR A 116 11.24 13.30 7.33
C TYR A 116 10.70 14.24 8.41
N THR A 117 11.55 14.98 9.12
CA THR A 117 11.18 15.85 10.26
C THR A 117 10.24 17.00 9.95
N SER A 118 10.09 17.40 8.69
CA SER A 118 9.20 18.49 8.26
C SER A 118 7.99 18.00 7.46
N ASP A 119 7.83 16.69 7.28
CA ASP A 119 6.81 16.13 6.42
C ASP A 119 5.69 15.46 7.25
N GLY A 120 4.54 16.13 7.32
CA GLY A 120 3.35 15.62 8.02
C GLY A 120 2.70 14.38 7.41
N SER A 121 3.20 13.89 6.27
CA SER A 121 2.79 12.61 5.67
C SER A 121 3.47 11.40 6.31
N TYR A 122 4.37 11.63 7.28
CA TYR A 122 5.11 10.57 7.95
C TYR A 122 4.81 10.51 9.43
N VAL A 123 4.78 9.29 9.96
CA VAL A 123 4.56 8.97 11.37
C VAL A 123 5.78 8.24 11.92
N GLU A 124 6.35 8.76 13.00
CA GLU A 124 7.41 8.14 13.77
C GLU A 124 6.83 7.44 14.98
N ALA A 125 7.28 6.21 15.26
CA ALA A 125 7.02 5.50 16.50
C ALA A 125 8.35 5.15 17.18
N ILE A 126 8.49 5.54 18.45
CA ILE A 126 9.65 5.23 19.28
C ILE A 126 9.17 4.42 20.47
N ILE A 127 9.70 3.21 20.62
CA ILE A 127 9.43 2.35 21.77
C ILE A 127 10.70 2.27 22.62
N THR A 128 10.56 2.52 23.91
CA THR A 128 11.65 2.43 24.88
C THR A 128 11.24 1.51 26.02
N GLN A 129 12.16 0.70 26.50
CA GLN A 129 11.93 -0.09 27.72
C GLN A 129 13.23 -0.34 28.48
N THR A 130 13.19 -0.18 29.80
CA THR A 130 14.29 -0.55 30.70
C THR A 130 14.12 -1.99 31.14
N ARG A 131 15.16 -2.82 30.95
CA ARG A 131 15.18 -4.24 31.31
C ARG A 131 16.34 -4.55 32.23
N PRO A 132 16.15 -5.45 33.21
CA PRO A 132 17.24 -5.92 34.04
C PRO A 132 18.25 -6.72 33.21
N THR A 133 19.50 -6.61 33.56
CA THR A 133 20.57 -7.47 33.05
C THR A 133 20.56 -8.81 33.81
N LEU A 134 21.06 -9.89 33.20
CA LEU A 134 21.12 -11.21 33.84
C LEU A 134 22.44 -11.38 34.61
N PHE A 135 23.57 -11.10 33.99
CA PHE A 135 24.91 -11.30 34.53
C PHE A 135 25.65 -9.99 34.80
N MET A 136 25.44 -8.97 33.98
CA MET A 136 26.08 -7.66 34.12
C MET A 136 25.70 -6.95 35.43
N GLY A 137 24.58 -7.36 36.08
CA GLY A 137 24.19 -6.89 37.41
C GLY A 137 25.24 -7.18 38.49
N ILE A 138 26.03 -8.26 38.37
CA ILE A 138 27.13 -8.60 39.26
C ILE A 138 28.26 -7.57 39.15
N LEU A 139 28.41 -6.96 37.96
CA LEU A 139 29.42 -5.91 37.70
C LEU A 139 28.88 -4.50 37.98
N GLY A 140 27.71 -4.38 38.60
CA GLY A 140 27.10 -3.10 38.97
C GLY A 140 26.16 -2.50 37.91
N LEU A 141 25.99 -3.11 36.73
CA LEU A 141 25.08 -2.70 35.67
C LEU A 141 23.76 -3.47 35.79
N GLN A 142 22.87 -3.02 36.67
CA GLN A 142 21.63 -3.77 37.01
C GLN A 142 20.55 -3.74 35.94
N SER A 143 20.54 -2.73 35.07
CA SER A 143 19.55 -2.60 33.98
C SER A 143 20.14 -1.84 32.80
N ALA A 144 19.54 -2.05 31.62
CA ALA A 144 19.82 -1.28 30.41
C ALA A 144 18.52 -0.88 29.74
N THR A 145 18.49 0.34 29.16
CA THR A 145 17.37 0.82 28.38
C THR A 145 17.60 0.46 26.92
N VAL A 146 16.61 -0.25 26.34
CA VAL A 146 16.57 -0.58 24.92
C VAL A 146 15.60 0.38 24.25
N SER A 147 15.93 0.84 23.05
CA SER A 147 15.09 1.69 22.22
C SER A 147 15.04 1.14 20.80
N ALA A 148 13.85 1.23 20.19
CA ALA A 148 13.62 0.98 18.79
C ALA A 148 12.82 2.13 18.20
N ARG A 149 13.12 2.50 16.97
CA ARG A 149 12.50 3.60 16.24
C ARG A 149 12.12 3.11 14.85
N ALA A 150 10.95 3.52 14.37
CA ALA A 150 10.51 3.30 13.01
C ALA A 150 9.78 4.54 12.48
N VAL A 151 9.87 4.78 11.20
CA VAL A 151 9.12 5.81 10.48
C VAL A 151 8.38 5.17 9.34
N ALA A 152 7.09 5.43 9.23
CA ALA A 152 6.26 5.03 8.10
C ALA A 152 5.58 6.26 7.47
N GLY A 153 5.44 6.26 6.15
CA GLY A 153 4.87 7.39 5.43
C GLY A 153 3.73 6.98 4.50
N VAL A 154 2.85 7.94 4.26
CA VAL A 154 1.80 7.89 3.24
C VAL A 154 2.38 8.43 1.95
N GLN A 155 2.50 7.59 0.93
CA GLN A 155 3.10 7.92 -0.36
C GLN A 155 2.13 7.65 -1.50
N ASP A 156 2.33 8.29 -2.64
CA ASP A 156 1.60 8.00 -3.86
C ASP A 156 1.82 6.55 -4.30
N SER A 157 0.73 5.85 -4.68
CA SER A 157 0.88 4.53 -5.26
C SER A 157 1.54 4.61 -6.63
N PRO A 158 2.52 3.75 -6.94
CA PRO A 158 3.06 3.66 -8.28
C PRO A 158 2.11 2.96 -9.27
N ASN A 159 1.01 2.37 -8.78
CA ASN A 159 0.08 1.59 -9.59
C ASN A 159 -1.12 2.44 -10.01
N CYS A 160 -1.62 2.23 -11.22
CA CYS A 160 -2.83 2.87 -11.72
C CYS A 160 -3.84 1.86 -12.30
N ILE A 161 -3.54 0.57 -12.32
CA ILE A 161 -4.47 -0.47 -12.74
C ILE A 161 -4.60 -1.50 -11.63
N TYR A 162 -5.85 -1.71 -11.17
CA TYR A 162 -6.20 -2.69 -10.16
C TYR A 162 -7.40 -3.52 -10.61
N ALA A 163 -7.15 -4.76 -11.01
CA ALA A 163 -8.20 -5.75 -11.26
C ALA A 163 -8.45 -6.52 -9.96
N LEU A 164 -9.54 -6.19 -9.26
CA LEU A 164 -9.81 -6.63 -7.88
C LEU A 164 -10.42 -8.03 -7.79
N GLY A 165 -10.99 -8.55 -8.88
CA GLY A 165 -11.59 -9.88 -8.93
C GLY A 165 -10.60 -10.97 -8.62
N GLN A 166 -10.96 -11.89 -7.71
CA GLN A 166 -10.05 -12.93 -7.23
C GLN A 166 -10.09 -14.22 -8.08
N THR A 167 -11.06 -14.33 -8.99
CA THR A 167 -11.27 -15.52 -9.82
C THR A 167 -11.50 -15.14 -11.28
N GLY A 168 -11.21 -16.08 -12.20
CA GLY A 168 -11.34 -15.84 -13.64
C GLY A 168 -10.29 -14.87 -14.19
N THR A 169 -10.51 -14.36 -15.38
CA THR A 169 -9.61 -13.35 -15.97
C THR A 169 -9.87 -11.99 -15.36
N GLY A 170 -8.90 -11.44 -14.63
CA GLY A 170 -8.98 -10.12 -14.01
C GLY A 170 -8.67 -8.99 -14.99
N LEU A 171 -7.64 -9.14 -15.83
CA LEU A 171 -7.25 -8.18 -16.85
C LEU A 171 -7.11 -8.89 -18.21
N ALA A 172 -7.77 -8.38 -19.24
CA ALA A 172 -7.66 -8.89 -20.60
C ALA A 172 -7.47 -7.78 -21.63
N THR A 173 -6.75 -8.08 -22.72
CA THR A 173 -6.86 -7.33 -23.98
C THR A 173 -7.84 -8.05 -24.92
N ASN A 174 -8.67 -7.29 -25.62
CA ASN A 174 -9.69 -7.82 -26.51
C ASN A 174 -9.52 -7.25 -27.94
N GLY A 175 -9.49 -8.14 -28.90
CA GLY A 175 -9.25 -7.81 -30.31
C GLY A 175 -7.84 -8.21 -30.81
N SER A 176 -7.75 -8.48 -32.09
CA SER A 176 -6.47 -8.87 -32.72
C SER A 176 -5.47 -7.72 -32.66
N GLY A 177 -4.31 -7.96 -32.03
CA GLY A 177 -3.25 -6.95 -31.86
C GLY A 177 -3.52 -5.83 -30.86
N SER A 178 -4.55 -5.97 -30.03
CA SER A 178 -4.85 -4.98 -28.96
C SER A 178 -3.75 -4.96 -27.92
N SER A 179 -3.29 -3.76 -27.53
CA SER A 179 -2.24 -3.59 -26.54
C SER A 179 -2.62 -2.61 -25.44
N LEU A 180 -2.09 -2.86 -24.25
CA LEU A 180 -2.17 -1.95 -23.11
C LEU A 180 -0.76 -1.53 -22.69
N SER A 181 -0.50 -0.21 -22.75
CA SER A 181 0.74 0.38 -22.26
C SER A 181 0.43 1.34 -21.12
N ALA A 182 0.89 1.05 -19.92
CA ALA A 182 0.66 1.88 -18.75
C ALA A 182 1.99 2.49 -18.24
N ALA A 183 2.01 3.80 -18.06
CA ALA A 183 3.14 4.53 -17.46
C ALA A 183 3.18 4.36 -15.92
N CYS A 184 2.59 3.29 -15.40
CA CYS A 184 2.39 2.97 -13.98
C CYS A 184 2.34 1.46 -13.77
N GLY A 185 2.24 1.04 -12.51
CA GLY A 185 2.13 -0.37 -12.16
C GLY A 185 0.72 -0.94 -12.39
N ILE A 186 0.67 -2.26 -12.62
CA ILE A 186 -0.53 -3.06 -12.86
C ILE A 186 -0.63 -4.13 -11.78
N VAL A 187 -1.80 -4.24 -11.14
CA VAL A 187 -2.11 -5.25 -10.12
C VAL A 187 -3.31 -6.08 -10.57
N VAL A 188 -3.16 -7.41 -10.56
CA VAL A 188 -4.23 -8.35 -10.91
C VAL A 188 -4.39 -9.36 -9.77
N ASN A 189 -5.52 -9.28 -9.06
CA ASN A 189 -5.78 -10.08 -7.85
C ASN A 189 -6.28 -11.50 -8.11
N SER A 190 -6.64 -11.80 -9.35
CA SER A 190 -7.13 -13.14 -9.69
C SER A 190 -6.06 -14.20 -9.53
N SER A 191 -6.41 -15.33 -8.91
CA SER A 191 -5.55 -16.51 -8.75
C SER A 191 -5.63 -17.49 -9.92
N ALA A 192 -6.38 -17.17 -10.98
CA ALA A 192 -6.56 -18.05 -12.14
C ALA A 192 -5.27 -18.24 -12.95
N ALA A 193 -5.19 -19.34 -13.70
CA ALA A 193 -4.09 -19.64 -14.62
C ALA A 193 -3.96 -18.63 -15.80
N SER A 194 -5.02 -17.89 -16.10
CA SER A 194 -5.03 -16.79 -17.06
C SER A 194 -5.62 -15.52 -16.41
N ALA A 195 -5.13 -15.20 -15.21
CA ALA A 195 -5.56 -14.02 -14.46
C ALA A 195 -5.33 -12.71 -15.23
N LEU A 196 -4.20 -12.62 -15.95
CA LEU A 196 -3.93 -11.64 -16.98
C LEU A 196 -3.89 -12.37 -18.34
N ASN A 197 -4.71 -11.92 -19.29
CA ASN A 197 -4.80 -12.51 -20.63
C ASN A 197 -4.54 -11.42 -21.69
N ALA A 198 -3.34 -11.39 -22.24
CA ALA A 198 -2.97 -10.46 -23.30
C ALA A 198 -3.41 -10.93 -24.71
N GLY A 199 -4.03 -12.12 -24.84
CA GLY A 199 -4.47 -12.67 -26.13
C GLY A 199 -3.35 -12.70 -27.18
N SER A 200 -3.61 -12.13 -28.36
CA SER A 200 -2.60 -11.91 -29.41
C SER A 200 -1.91 -10.54 -29.33
N GLY A 201 -2.24 -9.75 -28.30
CA GLY A 201 -1.66 -8.44 -28.06
C GLY A 201 -0.55 -8.46 -27.01
N ALA A 202 -0.34 -7.30 -26.37
CA ALA A 202 0.68 -7.14 -25.32
C ALA A 202 0.18 -6.28 -24.17
N VAL A 203 0.68 -6.58 -22.98
CA VAL A 203 0.49 -5.75 -21.78
C VAL A 203 1.86 -5.29 -21.28
N PHE A 204 2.01 -3.98 -21.12
CA PHE A 204 3.20 -3.35 -20.55
C PHE A 204 2.82 -2.43 -19.39
N GLY A 205 3.59 -2.48 -18.31
CA GLY A 205 3.50 -1.57 -17.17
C GLY A 205 4.86 -1.25 -16.57
N THR A 206 4.98 -0.22 -15.74
CA THR A 206 6.24 0.01 -15.00
C THR A 206 6.56 -1.16 -14.07
N SER A 207 5.53 -1.74 -13.46
CA SER A 207 5.56 -3.02 -12.76
C SER A 207 4.30 -3.81 -13.09
N VAL A 208 4.35 -5.14 -13.10
CA VAL A 208 3.18 -6.00 -13.29
C VAL A 208 3.18 -7.08 -12.22
N ALA A 209 2.14 -7.09 -11.38
CA ALA A 209 1.98 -8.03 -10.27
C ALA A 209 0.66 -8.80 -10.43
N VAL A 210 0.74 -10.13 -10.57
CA VAL A 210 -0.40 -11.02 -10.82
C VAL A 210 -0.46 -12.08 -9.72
N ALA A 211 -1.59 -12.22 -9.04
CA ALA A 211 -1.73 -13.25 -8.00
C ALA A 211 -1.74 -14.67 -8.59
N GLY A 212 -2.38 -14.87 -9.72
CA GLY A 212 -2.30 -16.10 -10.52
C GLY A 212 -1.16 -16.09 -11.52
N THR A 213 -1.45 -16.48 -12.78
CA THR A 213 -0.50 -16.43 -13.87
C THR A 213 -1.05 -15.60 -15.04
N TYR A 214 -0.23 -15.43 -16.07
CA TYR A 214 -0.64 -14.70 -17.27
C TYR A 214 -0.48 -15.58 -18.53
N SER A 215 -1.22 -15.19 -19.57
CA SER A 215 -1.13 -15.75 -20.93
C SER A 215 -0.94 -14.62 -21.95
N GLY A 216 -0.20 -14.91 -23.02
CA GLY A 216 0.19 -13.93 -24.03
C GLY A 216 1.42 -13.10 -23.64
N SER A 217 1.62 -11.96 -24.31
CA SER A 217 2.80 -11.12 -24.10
C SER A 217 2.61 -10.17 -22.90
N CYS A 218 3.47 -10.32 -21.89
CA CYS A 218 3.52 -9.44 -20.72
C CYS A 218 4.95 -8.95 -20.49
N SER A 219 5.12 -7.66 -20.25
CA SER A 219 6.42 -7.04 -19.97
C SER A 219 6.31 -5.92 -18.95
N SER A 220 7.41 -5.61 -18.27
CA SER A 220 7.49 -4.48 -17.34
C SER A 220 8.86 -3.79 -17.41
N SER A 221 8.93 -2.57 -16.88
CA SER A 221 10.21 -1.88 -16.72
C SER A 221 11.07 -2.47 -15.60
N GLU A 222 10.48 -3.24 -14.69
CA GLU A 222 11.23 -3.93 -13.64
C GLU A 222 12.07 -5.06 -14.23
N PRO A 223 13.33 -5.27 -13.76
CA PRO A 223 14.19 -6.36 -14.24
C PRO A 223 13.60 -7.75 -14.03
N SER A 224 12.71 -7.92 -13.06
CA SER A 224 12.00 -9.16 -12.77
C SER A 224 10.89 -9.51 -13.77
N GLY A 225 10.57 -8.60 -14.70
CA GLY A 225 9.45 -8.77 -15.63
C GLY A 225 8.09 -8.78 -14.94
N CYS A 226 7.12 -9.52 -15.52
CA CYS A 226 5.81 -9.69 -14.91
C CYS A 226 5.89 -10.72 -13.78
N ARG A 227 5.59 -10.30 -12.55
CA ARG A 227 5.64 -11.16 -11.35
C ARG A 227 4.32 -11.92 -11.17
N THR A 228 4.41 -13.20 -10.91
CA THR A 228 3.27 -14.10 -10.66
C THR A 228 3.31 -14.66 -9.23
N GLY A 229 2.18 -15.16 -8.74
CA GLY A 229 2.10 -15.74 -7.39
C GLY A 229 2.23 -14.71 -6.28
N VAL A 230 1.97 -13.42 -6.56
CA VAL A 230 2.01 -12.36 -5.54
C VAL A 230 0.71 -12.35 -4.73
N PRO A 231 0.73 -12.00 -3.45
CA PRO A 231 -0.50 -11.86 -2.67
C PRO A 231 -1.44 -10.81 -3.28
N PRO A 232 -2.77 -11.07 -3.32
CA PRO A 232 -3.76 -10.08 -3.72
C PRO A 232 -3.67 -8.81 -2.89
N GLN A 233 -3.83 -7.65 -3.52
CA GLN A 233 -3.84 -6.37 -2.85
C GLN A 233 -5.29 -5.94 -2.50
N PRO A 234 -5.51 -5.28 -1.36
CA PRO A 234 -6.82 -4.75 -1.02
C PRO A 234 -7.25 -3.66 -2.00
N ASP A 235 -8.55 -3.36 -2.01
CA ASP A 235 -9.09 -2.22 -2.75
C ASP A 235 -8.40 -0.91 -2.29
N PRO A 236 -7.68 -0.24 -3.19
CA PRO A 236 -6.88 0.95 -2.83
C PRO A 236 -7.74 2.16 -2.44
N LEU A 237 -9.02 2.19 -2.85
CA LEU A 237 -9.97 3.26 -2.58
C LEU A 237 -11.08 2.85 -1.60
N ALA A 238 -10.92 1.74 -0.89
CA ALA A 238 -11.92 1.25 0.08
C ALA A 238 -12.29 2.28 1.16
N GLN A 239 -11.42 3.25 1.44
CA GLN A 239 -11.62 4.28 2.45
C GLN A 239 -12.21 5.60 1.89
N LEU A 240 -12.41 5.69 0.56
CA LEU A 240 -13.02 6.87 -0.04
C LEU A 240 -14.45 7.03 0.47
N ALA A 241 -14.80 8.19 1.02
CA ALA A 241 -16.13 8.44 1.55
C ALA A 241 -17.17 8.50 0.43
N ASP A 242 -18.30 7.81 0.62
CA ASP A 242 -19.40 7.85 -0.34
C ASP A 242 -20.08 9.24 -0.30
N PRO A 243 -20.35 9.86 -1.46
CA PRO A 243 -21.10 11.10 -1.53
C PRO A 243 -22.48 10.93 -0.89
N GLN A 244 -22.82 11.82 0.05
CA GLN A 244 -24.10 11.78 0.74
C GLN A 244 -25.15 12.53 -0.08
N PHE A 245 -26.37 12.01 -0.13
CA PHE A 245 -27.48 12.63 -0.85
C PHE A 245 -28.83 12.26 -0.22
N SER A 246 -29.85 13.01 -0.57
CA SER A 246 -31.25 12.73 -0.17
C SER A 246 -32.20 13.14 -1.29
N GLY A 247 -33.19 12.28 -1.58
CA GLY A 247 -34.19 12.58 -2.60
C GLY A 247 -33.67 12.52 -4.03
N CYS A 248 -34.39 13.20 -4.92
CA CYS A 248 -34.09 13.32 -6.35
C CYS A 248 -34.20 14.79 -6.75
N ASP A 249 -33.20 15.34 -7.34
CA ASP A 249 -33.24 16.69 -7.92
C ASP A 249 -33.81 16.62 -9.36
N PHE A 250 -33.46 15.53 -10.07
CA PHE A 250 -33.81 15.32 -11.48
C PHE A 250 -34.26 13.87 -11.73
N GLY A 251 -35.05 13.65 -12.80
CA GLY A 251 -35.28 12.32 -13.33
C GLY A 251 -36.26 11.43 -12.57
N ALA A 252 -37.23 11.99 -11.84
CA ALA A 252 -38.29 11.22 -11.20
C ALA A 252 -39.66 11.57 -11.82
N PRO A 253 -40.48 10.59 -12.29
CA PRO A 253 -40.28 9.12 -12.25
C PRO A 253 -39.48 8.52 -13.41
N THR A 254 -39.09 9.29 -14.42
CA THR A 254 -38.40 8.82 -15.62
C THR A 254 -36.95 9.35 -15.63
N PRO A 255 -35.99 8.66 -16.31
CA PRO A 255 -34.64 9.16 -16.44
C PRO A 255 -34.57 10.53 -17.13
N VAL A 256 -33.52 11.29 -16.90
CA VAL A 256 -33.24 12.49 -17.71
C VAL A 256 -32.75 12.06 -19.08
N ASN A 257 -33.57 12.35 -20.10
CA ASN A 257 -33.30 12.02 -21.49
C ASN A 257 -32.95 13.28 -22.27
N VAL A 258 -31.77 13.30 -22.89
CA VAL A 258 -31.29 14.35 -23.78
C VAL A 258 -31.17 13.75 -25.18
N SER A 259 -32.05 14.14 -26.09
CA SER A 259 -32.04 13.68 -27.49
C SER A 259 -31.89 14.89 -28.44
N GLY A 260 -30.63 15.09 -28.87
CA GLY A 260 -30.25 16.23 -29.73
C GLY A 260 -30.07 17.55 -28.99
N GLY A 261 -29.57 18.55 -29.73
CA GLY A 261 -29.39 19.91 -29.25
C GLY A 261 -28.17 20.12 -28.33
N VAL A 262 -28.06 21.32 -27.79
CA VAL A 262 -27.02 21.69 -26.83
C VAL A 262 -27.65 21.88 -25.46
N VAL A 263 -27.16 21.15 -24.46
CA VAL A 263 -27.75 21.13 -23.11
C VAL A 263 -26.67 21.24 -22.07
N THR A 264 -26.91 22.01 -21.02
CA THR A 264 -26.06 22.06 -19.83
C THR A 264 -26.76 21.34 -18.69
N LEU A 265 -26.07 20.40 -18.05
CA LEU A 265 -26.53 19.69 -16.86
C LEU A 265 -25.81 20.19 -15.63
N ASN A 266 -26.52 20.31 -14.52
CA ASN A 266 -25.99 20.74 -13.23
C ASN A 266 -25.74 19.55 -12.30
N PRO A 267 -24.80 19.63 -11.36
CA PRO A 267 -24.61 18.59 -10.34
C PRO A 267 -25.87 18.40 -9.49
N GLY A 268 -26.07 17.21 -8.96
CA GLY A 268 -27.23 16.85 -8.16
C GLY A 268 -27.59 15.38 -8.31
N THR A 269 -28.75 14.98 -7.73
CA THR A 269 -29.21 13.58 -7.71
C THR A 269 -30.15 13.30 -8.90
N TYR A 270 -29.70 12.44 -9.78
CA TYR A 270 -30.39 11.98 -10.97
C TYR A 270 -31.01 10.60 -10.72
N CYS A 271 -32.31 10.56 -10.44
CA CYS A 271 -33.00 9.29 -10.23
C CYS A 271 -33.38 8.66 -11.59
N ASN A 272 -33.16 7.34 -11.69
CA ASN A 272 -33.23 6.54 -12.93
C ASN A 272 -32.14 6.90 -13.97
N GLY A 273 -31.12 7.70 -13.59
CA GLY A 273 -29.93 7.97 -14.38
C GLY A 273 -30.11 9.04 -15.48
N ILE A 274 -29.11 9.10 -16.35
CA ILE A 274 -29.01 10.06 -17.46
C ILE A 274 -28.85 9.27 -18.76
N SER A 275 -29.63 9.59 -19.77
CA SER A 275 -29.55 9.05 -21.12
C SER A 275 -29.33 10.19 -22.13
N ILE A 276 -28.25 10.10 -22.91
CA ILE A 276 -27.84 11.09 -23.90
C ILE A 276 -27.71 10.38 -25.25
N GLY A 277 -28.42 10.92 -26.28
CA GLY A 277 -28.41 10.31 -27.60
C GLY A 277 -28.69 11.28 -28.72
N SER A 278 -28.84 10.74 -29.93
CA SER A 278 -29.25 11.47 -31.13
C SER A 278 -28.43 12.72 -31.48
N GLY A 279 -27.09 12.64 -31.30
CA GLY A 279 -26.17 13.72 -31.61
C GLY A 279 -26.25 14.92 -30.66
N ALA A 280 -26.73 14.72 -29.43
CA ALA A 280 -26.76 15.78 -28.43
C ALA A 280 -25.32 16.25 -28.03
N SER A 281 -25.21 17.53 -27.72
CA SER A 281 -24.00 18.13 -27.15
C SER A 281 -24.28 18.52 -25.70
N VAL A 282 -23.69 17.81 -24.74
CA VAL A 282 -23.95 18.01 -23.32
C VAL A 282 -22.74 18.52 -22.58
N THR A 283 -22.91 19.62 -21.85
CA THR A 283 -21.91 20.17 -20.95
C THR A 283 -22.31 19.89 -19.49
N PHE A 284 -21.43 19.19 -18.77
CA PHE A 284 -21.58 18.97 -17.32
C PHE A 284 -20.88 20.10 -16.56
N GLN A 285 -21.61 20.81 -15.70
CA GLN A 285 -21.03 21.80 -14.79
C GLN A 285 -20.21 21.10 -13.69
N PRO A 286 -19.18 21.79 -13.14
CA PRO A 286 -18.36 21.20 -12.06
C PRO A 286 -19.20 20.74 -10.87
N GLY A 287 -18.91 19.55 -10.33
CA GLY A 287 -19.57 18.99 -9.13
C GLY A 287 -19.84 17.51 -9.21
N VAL A 288 -20.62 17.01 -8.25
CA VAL A 288 -20.96 15.58 -8.11
C VAL A 288 -22.33 15.30 -8.72
N TYR A 289 -22.37 14.35 -9.63
CA TYR A 289 -23.59 13.81 -10.26
C TYR A 289 -23.91 12.46 -9.65
N ILE A 290 -24.95 12.40 -8.84
CA ILE A 290 -25.37 11.16 -8.16
C ILE A 290 -26.39 10.45 -9.05
N LEU A 291 -25.97 9.34 -9.63
CA LEU A 291 -26.80 8.50 -10.49
C LEU A 291 -27.51 7.46 -9.61
N ASN A 292 -28.65 7.82 -9.04
CA ASN A 292 -29.43 6.91 -8.20
C ASN A 292 -30.31 5.99 -9.06
N GLY A 293 -29.71 4.88 -9.48
CA GLY A 293 -30.31 3.96 -10.47
C GLY A 293 -30.07 4.40 -11.91
N GLY A 294 -30.32 3.50 -12.87
CA GLY A 294 -30.27 3.76 -14.31
C GLY A 294 -28.90 3.99 -14.92
N GLY A 295 -27.92 4.49 -14.15
CA GLY A 295 -26.56 4.77 -14.61
C GLY A 295 -26.45 5.95 -15.58
N LEU A 296 -25.39 5.95 -16.41
CA LEU A 296 -25.14 6.95 -17.45
C LEU A 296 -25.06 6.25 -18.81
N SER A 297 -25.93 6.60 -19.72
CA SER A 297 -25.91 6.10 -21.10
C SER A 297 -25.66 7.24 -22.09
N VAL A 298 -24.61 7.12 -22.90
CA VAL A 298 -24.29 8.07 -23.98
C VAL A 298 -24.10 7.31 -25.28
N SER A 299 -24.84 7.72 -26.34
CA SER A 299 -24.83 7.02 -27.60
C SER A 299 -25.09 7.97 -28.78
N GLY A 300 -25.17 7.47 -30.00
CA GLY A 300 -25.69 8.18 -31.17
C GLY A 300 -24.88 9.40 -31.60
N ASN A 301 -23.53 9.31 -31.61
CA ASN A 301 -22.62 10.39 -31.99
C ASN A 301 -22.77 11.67 -31.15
N SER A 302 -23.20 11.50 -29.90
CA SER A 302 -23.32 12.62 -28.97
C SER A 302 -21.96 13.07 -28.46
N THR A 303 -21.87 14.34 -28.09
CA THR A 303 -20.65 14.93 -27.48
C THR A 303 -20.92 15.26 -26.03
N ILE A 304 -20.01 14.86 -25.14
CA ILE A 304 -20.06 15.20 -23.71
C ILE A 304 -18.78 15.94 -23.32
N GLN A 305 -18.92 16.93 -22.47
CA GLN A 305 -17.77 17.64 -21.90
C GLN A 305 -18.03 18.08 -20.47
N GLY A 306 -16.99 18.12 -19.67
CA GLY A 306 -17.08 18.58 -18.28
C GLY A 306 -15.69 18.61 -17.61
N THR A 307 -15.47 19.62 -16.79
CA THR A 307 -14.27 19.77 -15.99
C THR A 307 -14.65 19.85 -14.52
N GLY A 308 -13.92 19.13 -13.65
CA GLY A 308 -14.25 19.10 -12.23
C GLY A 308 -15.51 18.28 -11.92
N VAL A 309 -15.76 17.19 -12.67
CA VAL A 309 -16.97 16.38 -12.53
C VAL A 309 -16.67 15.01 -11.92
N THR A 310 -17.57 14.55 -11.04
CA THR A 310 -17.57 13.18 -10.52
C THR A 310 -18.95 12.56 -10.71
N PHE A 311 -19.00 11.37 -11.28
CA PHE A 311 -20.25 10.59 -11.41
C PHE A 311 -20.27 9.49 -10.33
N TYR A 312 -21.11 9.67 -9.31
CA TYR A 312 -21.32 8.66 -8.27
C TYR A 312 -22.50 7.76 -8.68
N ASN A 313 -22.20 6.51 -9.03
CA ASN A 313 -23.17 5.55 -9.54
C ASN A 313 -23.63 4.60 -8.43
N THR A 314 -24.85 4.74 -7.98
CA THR A 314 -25.49 4.02 -6.89
C THR A 314 -26.89 3.53 -7.23
N ALA A 315 -27.54 2.85 -6.29
CA ALA A 315 -28.93 2.42 -6.40
C ALA A 315 -29.54 2.30 -5.00
N GLN A 316 -30.22 3.33 -4.58
CA GLN A 316 -30.88 3.34 -3.27
C GLN A 316 -32.43 3.37 -3.40
N GLY A 317 -33.08 2.74 -2.42
CA GLY A 317 -34.52 2.67 -2.37
C GLY A 317 -35.14 1.82 -3.50
N LYS A 318 -36.06 2.39 -4.26
CA LYS A 318 -36.74 1.70 -5.37
C LYS A 318 -35.99 1.70 -6.70
N TYR A 319 -34.87 2.40 -6.78
CA TYR A 319 -34.10 2.57 -8.01
C TYR A 319 -33.16 1.40 -8.27
N SER A 320 -33.13 0.93 -9.50
CA SER A 320 -32.31 -0.21 -9.90
C SER A 320 -30.99 0.26 -10.51
N TYR A 321 -29.88 -0.36 -10.11
CA TYR A 321 -28.57 -0.07 -10.68
C TYR A 321 -28.55 -0.20 -12.21
N GLY A 322 -27.93 0.76 -12.88
CA GLY A 322 -27.56 0.71 -14.29
C GLY A 322 -26.06 1.02 -14.46
N PRO A 323 -25.40 0.40 -15.43
CA PRO A 323 -23.99 0.64 -15.70
C PRO A 323 -23.75 2.01 -16.35
N VAL A 324 -22.46 2.39 -16.41
CA VAL A 324 -22.00 3.50 -17.24
C VAL A 324 -21.68 2.96 -18.62
N ASN A 325 -22.40 3.44 -19.65
CA ASN A 325 -22.25 3.02 -21.04
C ASN A 325 -22.03 4.24 -21.94
N LEU A 326 -20.81 4.42 -22.40
CA LEU A 326 -20.45 5.44 -23.38
C LEU A 326 -20.08 4.74 -24.68
N THR A 327 -20.96 4.80 -25.67
CA THR A 327 -20.85 4.02 -26.93
C THR A 327 -21.24 4.84 -28.16
N GLY A 328 -21.04 4.31 -29.36
CA GLY A 328 -21.58 4.85 -30.59
C GLY A 328 -20.93 6.14 -31.12
N GLY A 329 -19.60 6.20 -31.09
CA GLY A 329 -18.86 7.33 -31.65
C GLY A 329 -18.91 8.59 -30.80
N THR A 330 -19.21 8.43 -29.51
CA THR A 330 -19.19 9.53 -28.52
C THR A 330 -17.82 10.22 -28.51
N LEU A 331 -17.84 11.52 -28.73
CA LEU A 331 -16.68 12.40 -28.57
C LEU A 331 -16.78 13.08 -27.21
N GLY A 332 -15.65 13.27 -26.51
CA GLY A 332 -15.75 14.00 -25.28
C GLY A 332 -14.47 14.15 -24.51
N PHE A 333 -14.50 15.12 -23.61
CA PHE A 333 -13.51 15.25 -22.56
C PHE A 333 -14.25 15.36 -21.21
N LEU A 334 -13.81 14.56 -20.25
CA LEU A 334 -14.28 14.64 -18.87
C LEU A 334 -13.07 14.64 -17.96
N ASN A 335 -13.00 15.64 -17.10
CA ASN A 335 -11.91 15.75 -16.14
C ASN A 335 -12.46 15.72 -14.72
N ALA A 336 -11.90 14.86 -13.90
CA ALA A 336 -12.20 14.78 -12.48
C ALA A 336 -11.85 16.10 -11.75
N PRO A 337 -12.42 16.35 -10.56
CA PRO A 337 -12.03 17.46 -9.70
C PRO A 337 -10.54 17.37 -9.33
N THR A 338 -9.87 18.52 -9.22
CA THR A 338 -8.46 18.59 -8.83
C THR A 338 -8.27 18.75 -7.32
N SER A 339 -9.34 19.02 -6.58
CA SER A 339 -9.35 19.21 -5.13
C SER A 339 -10.68 18.75 -4.52
N GLY A 340 -10.74 18.62 -3.19
CA GLY A 340 -11.93 18.23 -2.47
C GLY A 340 -12.09 16.71 -2.28
N PRO A 341 -13.22 16.24 -1.71
CA PRO A 341 -13.40 14.86 -1.29
C PRO A 341 -13.34 13.83 -2.44
N THR A 342 -13.67 14.25 -3.68
CA THR A 342 -13.63 13.39 -4.86
C THR A 342 -12.50 13.80 -5.82
N ALA A 343 -11.46 14.46 -5.33
CA ALA A 343 -10.31 14.83 -6.13
C ALA A 343 -9.73 13.60 -6.85
N GLY A 344 -9.53 13.73 -8.16
CA GLY A 344 -9.00 12.65 -8.99
C GLY A 344 -9.99 11.54 -9.36
N ILE A 345 -11.25 11.59 -8.92
CA ILE A 345 -12.25 10.55 -9.16
C ILE A 345 -13.28 11.02 -10.20
N LEU A 346 -13.28 10.38 -11.36
CA LEU A 346 -14.24 10.69 -12.44
C LEU A 346 -15.50 9.84 -12.34
N PHE A 347 -15.35 8.51 -12.23
CA PHE A 347 -16.45 7.58 -12.00
C PHE A 347 -16.24 6.85 -10.68
N PHE A 348 -17.26 6.88 -9.85
CA PHE A 348 -17.27 6.28 -8.53
C PHE A 348 -18.49 5.37 -8.39
N GLN A 349 -18.31 4.06 -8.42
CA GLN A 349 -19.39 3.12 -8.13
C GLN A 349 -19.50 2.90 -6.62
N ASP A 350 -20.71 2.94 -6.10
CA ASP A 350 -21.04 2.51 -4.75
C ASP A 350 -20.59 1.05 -4.52
N ARG A 351 -19.76 0.84 -3.52
CA ARG A 351 -19.16 -0.46 -3.19
C ARG A 351 -20.16 -1.51 -2.72
N THR A 352 -21.32 -1.07 -2.24
CA THR A 352 -22.39 -1.97 -1.77
C THR A 352 -23.23 -2.56 -2.92
N ILE A 353 -23.05 -2.06 -4.14
CA ILE A 353 -23.77 -2.57 -5.30
C ILE A 353 -23.31 -3.99 -5.64
N ILE A 354 -24.27 -4.91 -5.64
CA ILE A 354 -24.14 -6.25 -6.20
C ILE A 354 -24.99 -6.30 -7.47
N PRO A 355 -24.40 -6.15 -8.65
CA PRO A 355 -25.18 -6.04 -9.88
C PRO A 355 -25.84 -7.35 -10.22
N LYS A 356 -27.06 -7.28 -10.73
CA LYS A 356 -27.77 -8.44 -11.31
C LYS A 356 -27.07 -8.89 -12.60
N SER A 357 -27.23 -10.15 -12.96
CA SER A 357 -26.74 -10.69 -14.22
C SER A 357 -27.09 -9.78 -15.41
N GLY A 358 -26.14 -9.52 -16.30
CA GLY A 358 -26.28 -8.63 -17.46
C GLY A 358 -26.16 -7.13 -17.17
N LYS A 359 -25.97 -6.71 -15.91
CA LYS A 359 -25.76 -5.29 -15.53
C LYS A 359 -24.42 -5.04 -14.83
N SER A 360 -23.49 -5.94 -14.96
CA SER A 360 -22.19 -5.87 -14.30
C SER A 360 -21.10 -5.19 -15.12
N SER A 361 -21.36 -4.87 -16.40
CA SER A 361 -20.32 -4.34 -17.29
C SER A 361 -20.54 -2.86 -17.58
N ASN A 362 -19.56 -2.03 -17.17
CA ASN A 362 -19.46 -0.66 -17.62
C ASN A 362 -18.65 -0.64 -18.92
N VAL A 363 -19.17 0.05 -19.93
CA VAL A 363 -18.55 0.08 -21.26
C VAL A 363 -18.19 1.52 -21.61
N ILE A 364 -16.93 1.76 -21.81
CA ILE A 364 -16.38 3.02 -22.34
C ILE A 364 -15.78 2.70 -23.70
N ALA A 365 -16.62 2.79 -24.74
CA ALA A 365 -16.26 2.43 -26.10
C ALA A 365 -16.63 3.59 -27.03
N GLY A 366 -15.70 4.48 -27.25
CA GLY A 366 -15.91 5.65 -28.08
C GLY A 366 -15.03 5.72 -29.32
N SER A 367 -15.14 6.82 -30.05
CA SER A 367 -14.22 7.16 -31.12
C SER A 367 -12.83 7.45 -30.56
N SER A 368 -11.85 7.57 -31.47
CA SER A 368 -10.43 7.87 -31.16
C SER A 368 -10.15 9.17 -30.37
N ASN A 369 -11.20 9.92 -29.97
CA ASN A 369 -11.07 11.24 -29.36
C ASN A 369 -11.62 11.31 -27.92
N LEU A 370 -11.70 10.17 -27.19
CA LEU A 370 -12.04 10.21 -25.78
C LEU A 370 -10.81 10.68 -24.97
N ASN A 371 -10.97 11.79 -24.26
CA ASN A 371 -9.95 12.34 -23.36
C ASN A 371 -10.54 12.43 -21.95
N PHE A 372 -10.37 11.39 -21.15
CA PHE A 372 -10.90 11.29 -19.79
C PHE A 372 -9.76 11.27 -18.78
N THR A 373 -9.66 12.36 -18.01
CA THR A 373 -8.69 12.49 -16.92
C THR A 373 -9.37 12.15 -15.60
N GLY A 374 -8.93 11.09 -14.94
CA GLY A 374 -9.48 10.69 -13.64
C GLY A 374 -9.45 9.20 -13.37
N THR A 375 -9.98 8.83 -12.22
CA THR A 375 -10.11 7.44 -11.78
C THR A 375 -11.48 6.89 -12.17
N PHE A 376 -11.46 5.69 -12.73
CA PHE A 376 -12.61 4.84 -13.03
C PHE A 376 -12.70 3.78 -11.95
N TYR A 377 -13.52 4.00 -10.93
CA TYR A 377 -13.65 3.16 -9.78
C TYR A 377 -14.96 2.35 -9.81
N PHE A 378 -14.83 1.07 -10.17
CA PHE A 378 -15.92 0.09 -10.33
C PHE A 378 -15.61 -1.20 -9.55
N PRO A 379 -15.46 -1.17 -8.22
CA PRO A 379 -14.85 -2.24 -7.44
C PRO A 379 -15.62 -3.57 -7.49
N THR A 380 -16.94 -3.54 -7.71
CA THR A 380 -17.80 -4.72 -7.75
C THR A 380 -18.30 -5.06 -9.15
N THR A 381 -17.96 -4.25 -10.16
CA THR A 381 -18.40 -4.43 -11.56
C THR A 381 -17.21 -4.44 -12.53
N ASP A 382 -17.50 -4.85 -13.76
CA ASP A 382 -16.51 -4.97 -14.82
C ASP A 382 -16.35 -3.64 -15.56
N LEU A 383 -15.16 -3.38 -16.06
CA LEU A 383 -14.85 -2.27 -16.95
C LEU A 383 -14.37 -2.80 -18.29
N THR A 384 -15.08 -2.45 -19.35
CA THR A 384 -14.59 -2.59 -20.73
C THR A 384 -14.24 -1.21 -21.26
N PHE A 385 -12.97 -1.02 -21.56
CA PHE A 385 -12.45 0.21 -22.13
C PHE A 385 -11.91 -0.07 -23.53
N SER A 386 -12.56 0.48 -24.54
CA SER A 386 -12.15 0.31 -25.94
C SER A 386 -12.29 1.60 -26.72
N GLY A 387 -11.21 2.00 -27.34
CA GLY A 387 -11.15 3.15 -28.22
C GLY A 387 -9.80 3.18 -28.93
N GLY A 388 -9.78 3.32 -30.23
CA GLY A 388 -8.56 3.32 -31.05
C GLY A 388 -7.74 4.60 -30.94
N GLY A 389 -7.83 5.35 -29.85
CA GLY A 389 -7.14 6.61 -29.64
C GLY A 389 -6.21 6.61 -28.43
N GLN A 390 -5.13 7.35 -28.55
CA GLN A 390 -4.32 7.70 -27.39
C GLN A 390 -5.21 8.48 -26.41
N VAL A 391 -5.32 8.00 -25.19
CA VAL A 391 -5.93 8.78 -24.12
C VAL A 391 -4.94 9.90 -23.79
N SER A 392 -5.14 11.08 -24.35
CA SER A 392 -4.33 12.29 -24.09
C SER A 392 -4.62 12.87 -22.70
N ALA A 393 -5.02 12.02 -21.77
CA ALA A 393 -5.29 12.41 -20.39
C ALA A 393 -3.98 12.64 -19.63
N ASN A 394 -3.97 13.57 -18.68
CA ASN A 394 -2.84 13.75 -17.79
C ASN A 394 -2.59 12.47 -16.96
N TYR A 395 -3.66 11.85 -16.48
CA TYR A 395 -3.61 10.55 -15.81
C TYR A 395 -4.94 9.81 -16.00
N THR A 396 -4.86 8.47 -15.97
CA THR A 396 -6.05 7.60 -15.97
C THR A 396 -5.77 6.41 -15.06
N ILE A 397 -6.67 6.19 -14.10
CA ILE A 397 -6.59 5.09 -13.15
C ILE A 397 -7.79 4.17 -13.34
N PHE A 398 -7.55 2.88 -13.46
CA PHE A 398 -8.60 1.86 -13.50
C PHE A 398 -8.57 1.02 -12.23
N VAL A 399 -9.68 1.03 -11.49
CA VAL A 399 -9.93 0.13 -10.36
C VAL A 399 -11.26 -0.54 -10.62
N ALA A 400 -11.27 -1.81 -10.98
CA ALA A 400 -12.51 -2.53 -11.30
C ALA A 400 -12.42 -4.01 -10.88
N ARG A 401 -13.58 -4.69 -10.80
CA ARG A 401 -13.61 -6.13 -10.55
C ARG A 401 -12.82 -6.87 -11.63
N THR A 402 -13.16 -6.66 -12.90
CA THR A 402 -12.37 -7.10 -14.04
C THR A 402 -12.20 -5.95 -15.02
N ILE A 403 -11.13 -5.98 -15.80
CA ILE A 403 -10.79 -4.94 -16.76
C ILE A 403 -10.53 -5.60 -18.12
N THR A 404 -11.24 -5.15 -19.13
CA THR A 404 -11.02 -5.55 -20.52
C THR A 404 -10.65 -4.32 -21.33
N VAL A 405 -9.52 -4.37 -22.01
CA VAL A 405 -9.02 -3.26 -22.82
C VAL A 405 -9.02 -3.66 -24.29
N GLY A 406 -9.65 -2.84 -25.14
CA GLY A 406 -9.68 -3.04 -26.60
C GLY A 406 -8.88 -1.98 -27.35
N GLY A 407 -8.31 -2.36 -28.48
CA GLY A 407 -7.45 -1.47 -29.30
C GLY A 407 -6.09 -1.21 -28.63
N ASN A 408 -5.39 -0.15 -29.09
CA ASN A 408 -4.10 0.25 -28.53
C ASN A 408 -4.33 1.34 -27.50
N THR A 409 -4.35 0.96 -26.21
CA THR A 409 -4.60 1.88 -25.10
C THR A 409 -3.30 2.24 -24.40
N THR A 410 -3.05 3.55 -24.25
CA THR A 410 -1.93 4.09 -23.50
C THR A 410 -2.47 4.86 -22.29
N LEU A 411 -2.02 4.54 -21.07
CA LEU A 411 -2.41 5.23 -19.86
C LEU A 411 -1.24 6.06 -19.32
N SER A 412 -1.53 7.33 -19.05
CA SER A 412 -0.60 8.27 -18.42
C SER A 412 -0.80 8.30 -16.91
N ALA A 413 0.24 8.70 -16.18
CA ALA A 413 0.25 8.76 -14.71
C ALA A 413 0.88 10.08 -14.20
N ASN A 414 0.55 11.20 -14.85
CA ASN A 414 0.99 12.52 -14.42
C ASN A 414 -0.07 13.17 -13.51
N PHE A 415 0.13 13.10 -12.22
CA PHE A 415 -0.78 13.62 -11.18
C PHE A 415 -0.49 15.07 -10.77
N SER A 416 0.36 15.80 -11.47
CA SER A 416 0.79 17.15 -11.11
C SER A 416 -0.35 18.19 -11.09
N SER A 417 -1.48 17.89 -11.73
CA SER A 417 -2.68 18.73 -11.71
C SER A 417 -3.52 18.57 -10.44
N LEU A 418 -3.29 17.52 -9.64
CA LEU A 418 -4.01 17.27 -8.40
C LEU A 418 -3.29 17.92 -7.21
N GLN A 419 -4.07 18.57 -6.35
CA GLN A 419 -3.55 19.25 -5.17
C GLN A 419 -2.79 18.30 -4.24
N ASP A 420 -3.32 17.08 -4.04
CA ASP A 420 -2.77 16.08 -3.14
C ASP A 420 -2.06 14.92 -3.87
N GLY A 421 -1.73 15.09 -5.15
CA GLY A 421 -1.10 14.06 -5.98
C GLY A 421 -2.03 12.90 -6.31
N ASN A 422 -1.49 11.69 -6.49
CA ASN A 422 -2.27 10.49 -6.82
C ASN A 422 -3.35 10.21 -5.78
N PRO A 423 -4.65 10.03 -6.15
CA PRO A 423 -5.72 9.70 -5.22
C PRO A 423 -5.54 8.35 -4.53
N ILE A 424 -4.73 7.47 -5.11
CA ILE A 424 -4.36 6.20 -4.49
C ILE A 424 -3.06 6.36 -3.71
N LYS A 425 -3.16 6.21 -2.39
CA LYS A 425 -2.02 6.26 -1.48
C LYS A 425 -1.68 4.87 -0.96
N LYS A 426 -0.40 4.65 -0.68
CA LYS A 426 0.11 3.47 0.03
C LYS A 426 0.87 3.88 1.28
N VAL A 427 0.92 2.99 2.24
CA VAL A 427 1.75 3.16 3.44
C VAL A 427 2.98 2.27 3.31
N THR A 428 4.15 2.84 3.61
CA THR A 428 5.43 2.11 3.58
C THR A 428 6.29 2.52 4.75
N LEU A 429 7.10 1.58 5.26
CA LEU A 429 8.22 1.92 6.14
C LEU A 429 9.24 2.73 5.33
N ALA A 430 9.78 3.77 5.97
CA ALA A 430 10.75 4.69 5.38
C ALA A 430 12.10 4.67 6.12
N GLU A 431 12.08 4.46 7.45
CA GLU A 431 13.25 4.31 8.32
C GLU A 431 12.96 3.30 9.42
#